data_b0cc94768a1d96ddececb4f2f1b7f80f
#
_entry.id   b0cc94768a1d96ddececb4f2f1b7f80f
#
_cell.length_a   1.000
_cell.length_b   1.000
_cell.length_c   1.000
_cell.angle_alpha   90.00
_cell.angle_beta   90.00
_cell.angle_gamma   90.00
#
_symmetry.space_group_name_H-M   'P 1'
#
loop_
_entity.id
_entity.type
_entity.pdbx_description
1 polymer ?
#
loop_
_entity_poly.entity_id
_entity_poly.type
_entity_poly.pdbx_seq_one_letter_code
_entity_poly.pdbx_strand_id
1 'polypeptide(L)'
;MQDHIIEALGVQADIDLDSEIVRRVNFMVDYLHHTRANGLVLGISGGVDSTVGGRLAQMAVEQYRRVNPDWTGKFWGVRLPYHIQGDADDATAAIEFIQPDEDIELQIGSATDALGEAFTAALGEEPTDYNLGNVKARMRMVAQYAIAGQYNALVVGSDQAAESVTGFYTKFGDGAADIVPLAGLTKTQVRDMGTRLGASDRLIDKVPTADLLSDNPGRTDEDELGMTYANIDAYLSGQPIPDEAREKLEETYQRSEHKRRLPVGPADTWWE
;
A
#
# COMPACT_ATOMS: atom_id res chain seq x y z
N MET A 1 -23.60 0.67 -11.13
CA MET A 1 -22.32 0.07 -10.69
C MET A 1 -21.58 0.97 -9.70
N GLN A 2 -21.49 2.29 -9.94
CA GLN A 2 -20.76 3.25 -9.09
C GLN A 2 -21.13 3.14 -7.60
N ASP A 3 -22.41 3.25 -7.22
CA ASP A 3 -22.83 3.19 -5.81
C ASP A 3 -22.44 1.86 -5.14
N HIS A 4 -22.54 0.75 -5.87
CA HIS A 4 -22.11 -0.54 -5.36
C HIS A 4 -20.59 -0.61 -5.10
N ILE A 5 -19.78 -0.03 -5.99
CA ILE A 5 -18.33 0.02 -5.82
C ILE A 5 -17.96 0.89 -4.63
N ILE A 6 -18.57 2.08 -4.49
CA ILE A 6 -18.34 2.99 -3.38
C ILE A 6 -18.65 2.30 -2.04
N GLU A 7 -19.81 1.64 -1.96
CA GLU A 7 -20.24 0.90 -0.77
C GLU A 7 -19.29 -0.27 -0.47
N ALA A 8 -18.96 -1.07 -1.48
CA ALA A 8 -18.07 -2.23 -1.33
C ALA A 8 -16.65 -1.87 -0.88
N LEU A 9 -16.16 -0.69 -1.28
CA LEU A 9 -14.85 -0.18 -0.87
C LEU A 9 -14.91 0.68 0.41
N GLY A 10 -16.10 0.95 0.94
CA GLY A 10 -16.30 1.73 2.15
C GLY A 10 -15.89 3.20 2.04
N VAL A 11 -15.98 3.77 0.83
CA VAL A 11 -15.57 5.16 0.59
C VAL A 11 -16.63 6.12 1.10
N GLN A 12 -16.17 7.19 1.76
CA GLN A 12 -16.99 8.33 2.17
C GLN A 12 -16.48 9.58 1.44
N ALA A 13 -17.36 10.22 0.67
CA ALA A 13 -16.98 11.40 -0.13
C ALA A 13 -16.50 12.57 0.76
N ASP A 14 -17.22 12.82 1.84
CA ASP A 14 -16.90 13.88 2.80
C ASP A 14 -16.46 13.27 4.12
N ILE A 15 -15.26 13.63 4.56
CA ILE A 15 -14.68 13.18 5.83
C ILE A 15 -14.18 14.38 6.65
N ASP A 16 -14.26 14.27 7.96
CA ASP A 16 -13.51 15.14 8.87
C ASP A 16 -12.13 14.51 9.11
N LEU A 17 -11.08 15.18 8.65
CA LEU A 17 -9.71 14.63 8.66
C LEU A 17 -9.22 14.31 10.08
N ASP A 18 -9.54 15.15 11.08
CA ASP A 18 -9.10 14.90 12.45
C ASP A 18 -9.79 13.65 13.03
N SER A 19 -11.08 13.52 12.81
CA SER A 19 -11.85 12.34 13.21
C SER A 19 -11.36 11.08 12.50
N GLU A 20 -11.04 11.18 11.21
CA GLU A 20 -10.50 10.04 10.44
C GLU A 20 -9.12 9.60 10.92
N ILE A 21 -8.21 10.53 11.21
CA ILE A 21 -6.90 10.22 11.79
C ILE A 21 -7.10 9.45 13.11
N VAL A 22 -7.93 9.97 14.00
CA VAL A 22 -8.22 9.33 15.29
C VAL A 22 -8.84 7.94 15.09
N ARG A 23 -9.80 7.80 14.17
CA ARG A 23 -10.47 6.53 13.88
C ARG A 23 -9.49 5.46 13.41
N ARG A 24 -8.58 5.80 12.50
CA ARG A 24 -7.59 4.88 11.92
C ARG A 24 -6.50 4.50 12.91
N VAL A 25 -6.05 5.45 13.71
CA VAL A 25 -5.12 5.17 14.81
C VAL A 25 -5.76 4.24 15.83
N ASN A 26 -7.00 4.51 16.27
CA ASN A 26 -7.73 3.66 17.22
C ASN A 26 -7.97 2.26 16.65
N PHE A 27 -8.32 2.13 15.36
CA PHE A 27 -8.45 0.83 14.70
C PHE A 27 -7.17 -0.01 14.85
N MET A 28 -6.00 0.56 14.60
CA MET A 28 -4.74 -0.16 14.74
C MET A 28 -4.44 -0.49 16.22
N VAL A 29 -4.72 0.42 17.15
CA VAL A 29 -4.58 0.20 18.60
C VAL A 29 -5.46 -0.97 19.06
N ASP A 30 -6.73 -0.97 18.65
CA ASP A 30 -7.68 -2.02 19.03
C ASP A 30 -7.27 -3.38 18.45
N TYR A 31 -6.75 -3.39 17.22
CA TYR A 31 -6.31 -4.63 16.58
C TYR A 31 -5.00 -5.17 17.19
N LEU A 32 -4.05 -4.29 17.56
CA LEU A 32 -2.87 -4.66 18.34
C LEU A 32 -3.28 -5.31 19.68
N HIS A 33 -4.27 -4.72 20.37
CA HIS A 33 -4.79 -5.28 21.60
C HIS A 33 -5.44 -6.66 21.41
N HIS A 34 -6.28 -6.78 20.37
CA HIS A 34 -6.99 -8.02 20.03
C HIS A 34 -6.03 -9.16 19.70
N THR A 35 -5.02 -8.90 18.89
CA THR A 35 -4.06 -9.90 18.41
C THR A 35 -2.93 -10.18 19.39
N ARG A 36 -2.71 -9.30 20.36
CA ARG A 36 -1.54 -9.30 21.25
C ARG A 36 -0.21 -9.25 20.48
N ALA A 37 -0.21 -8.57 19.35
CA ALA A 37 1.01 -8.37 18.57
C ALA A 37 1.97 -7.42 19.29
N ASN A 38 3.26 -7.56 18.97
CA ASN A 38 4.33 -6.76 19.56
C ASN A 38 4.70 -5.55 18.69
N GLY A 39 3.88 -5.22 17.70
CA GLY A 39 4.08 -4.01 16.89
C GLY A 39 3.59 -4.12 15.46
N LEU A 40 4.04 -3.17 14.64
CA LEU A 40 3.64 -2.99 13.26
C LEU A 40 4.88 -2.90 12.35
N VAL A 41 4.77 -3.41 11.13
CA VAL A 41 5.80 -3.36 10.09
C VAL A 41 5.20 -2.76 8.83
N LEU A 42 5.86 -1.80 8.20
CA LEU A 42 5.45 -1.24 6.90
C LEU A 42 6.65 -0.95 6.01
N GLY A 43 6.56 -1.33 4.75
CA GLY A 43 7.48 -0.91 3.70
C GLY A 43 7.33 0.57 3.35
N ILE A 44 8.39 1.35 3.47
CA ILE A 44 8.40 2.80 3.20
C ILE A 44 9.09 3.06 1.87
N SER A 45 8.28 3.39 0.86
CA SER A 45 8.76 3.70 -0.51
C SER A 45 9.04 5.19 -0.74
N GLY A 46 8.63 6.06 0.19
CA GLY A 46 8.65 7.51 -0.02
C GLY A 46 7.46 8.04 -0.84
N GLY A 47 6.52 7.18 -1.24
CA GLY A 47 5.22 7.60 -1.77
C GLY A 47 4.28 8.07 -0.66
N VAL A 48 3.28 8.91 -1.01
CA VAL A 48 2.36 9.50 -0.04
C VAL A 48 1.62 8.47 0.80
N ASP A 49 1.20 7.34 0.21
CA ASP A 49 0.42 6.31 0.91
C ASP A 49 1.25 5.63 2.02
N SER A 50 2.47 5.16 1.69
CA SER A 50 3.37 4.57 2.70
C SER A 50 3.82 5.59 3.75
N THR A 51 3.94 6.87 3.37
CA THR A 51 4.30 7.96 4.28
C THR A 51 3.18 8.22 5.30
N VAL A 52 1.94 8.35 4.83
CA VAL A 52 0.76 8.58 5.69
C VAL A 52 0.46 7.34 6.53
N GLY A 53 0.44 6.15 5.90
CA GLY A 53 0.23 4.88 6.61
C GLY A 53 1.28 4.65 7.70
N GLY A 54 2.55 4.96 7.41
CA GLY A 54 3.64 4.85 8.38
C GLY A 54 3.49 5.81 9.55
N ARG A 55 3.11 7.06 9.31
CA ARG A 55 2.88 8.01 10.41
C ARG A 55 1.71 7.58 11.30
N LEU A 56 0.61 7.14 10.71
CA LEU A 56 -0.53 6.59 11.46
C LEU A 56 -0.12 5.36 12.28
N ALA A 57 0.69 4.46 11.72
CA ALA A 57 1.19 3.27 12.41
C ALA A 57 2.08 3.64 13.62
N GLN A 58 2.99 4.61 13.45
CA GLN A 58 3.81 5.11 14.56
C GLN A 58 2.93 5.73 15.67
N MET A 59 1.94 6.56 15.30
CA MET A 59 1.00 7.14 16.26
C MET A 59 0.22 6.06 17.02
N ALA A 60 -0.18 4.98 16.36
CA ALA A 60 -0.89 3.87 17.00
C ALA A 60 -0.01 3.15 18.03
N VAL A 61 1.24 2.88 17.69
CA VAL A 61 2.22 2.27 18.60
C VAL A 61 2.49 3.18 19.80
N GLU A 62 2.69 4.47 19.58
CA GLU A 62 2.85 5.46 20.65
C GLU A 62 1.62 5.54 21.56
N GLN A 63 0.42 5.51 20.99
CA GLN A 63 -0.83 5.53 21.76
C GLN A 63 -1.00 4.25 22.56
N TYR A 64 -0.76 3.08 21.95
CA TYR A 64 -0.88 1.79 22.65
C TYR A 64 0.11 1.68 23.81
N ARG A 65 1.34 2.15 23.63
CA ARG A 65 2.40 2.18 24.67
C ARG A 65 2.03 3.10 25.84
N ARG A 66 1.37 4.24 25.58
CA ARG A 66 0.93 5.15 26.65
C ARG A 66 -0.09 4.53 27.59
N VAL A 67 -1.00 3.69 27.07
CA VAL A 67 -2.05 3.05 27.89
C VAL A 67 -1.65 1.66 28.41
N ASN A 68 -0.56 1.09 27.90
CA ASN A 68 0.02 -0.19 28.31
C ASN A 68 1.53 -0.02 28.58
N PRO A 69 1.95 0.53 29.73
CA PRO A 69 3.36 0.88 29.97
C PRO A 69 4.33 -0.31 29.94
N ASP A 70 3.84 -1.51 30.22
CA ASP A 70 4.63 -2.75 30.19
C ASP A 70 4.82 -3.31 28.76
N TRP A 71 4.08 -2.80 27.79
CA TRP A 71 4.20 -3.22 26.40
C TRP A 71 5.40 -2.50 25.72
N THR A 72 6.32 -3.29 25.19
CA THR A 72 7.59 -2.82 24.60
C THR A 72 7.60 -2.91 23.07
N GLY A 73 6.43 -3.10 22.49
CA GLY A 73 6.30 -3.23 21.03
C GLY A 73 6.68 -1.96 20.30
N LYS A 74 6.97 -2.14 18.99
CA LYS A 74 7.56 -1.10 18.13
C LYS A 74 6.85 -0.99 16.79
N PHE A 75 7.13 0.12 16.09
CA PHE A 75 6.90 0.25 14.67
C PHE A 75 8.23 0.16 13.91
N TRP A 76 8.28 -0.75 12.94
CA TRP A 76 9.41 -0.91 12.03
C TRP A 76 9.06 -0.29 10.67
N GLY A 77 9.70 0.82 10.33
CA GLY A 77 9.70 1.39 8.98
C GLY A 77 10.79 0.70 8.15
N VAL A 78 10.42 0.04 7.06
CA VAL A 78 11.35 -0.80 6.31
C VAL A 78 11.55 -0.24 4.90
N ARG A 79 12.77 0.17 4.58
CA ARG A 79 13.17 0.50 3.21
C ARG A 79 13.60 -0.77 2.49
N LEU A 80 13.02 -1.03 1.31
CA LEU A 80 13.15 -2.29 0.57
C LEU A 80 13.67 -2.06 -0.86
N PRO A 81 14.89 -1.50 -1.01
CA PRO A 81 15.41 -1.16 -2.32
C PRO A 81 15.72 -2.40 -3.16
N TYR A 82 15.45 -2.27 -4.47
CA TYR A 82 15.98 -3.17 -5.50
C TYR A 82 17.21 -2.50 -6.11
N HIS A 83 18.42 -2.92 -5.69
CA HIS A 83 19.69 -2.29 -6.04
C HIS A 83 19.73 -0.79 -5.68
N ILE A 84 20.10 0.07 -6.63
CA ILE A 84 20.14 1.53 -6.46
C ILE A 84 18.77 2.08 -6.89
N GLN A 85 18.05 2.68 -5.94
CA GLN A 85 16.77 3.34 -6.24
C GLN A 85 16.97 4.83 -6.46
N GLY A 86 16.33 5.36 -7.52
CA GLY A 86 16.37 6.79 -7.84
C GLY A 86 15.64 7.69 -6.83
N ASP A 87 14.73 7.13 -6.04
CA ASP A 87 13.89 7.82 -5.05
C ASP A 87 14.32 7.57 -3.58
N ALA A 88 15.55 7.11 -3.35
CA ALA A 88 16.09 6.86 -2.01
C ALA A 88 15.99 8.09 -1.08
N ASP A 89 16.16 9.30 -1.62
CA ASP A 89 16.02 10.55 -0.87
C ASP A 89 14.58 10.81 -0.41
N ASP A 90 13.58 10.36 -1.17
CA ASP A 90 12.16 10.49 -0.79
C ASP A 90 11.80 9.48 0.31
N ALA A 91 12.32 8.26 0.21
CA ALA A 91 12.17 7.27 1.28
C ALA A 91 12.84 7.76 2.59
N THR A 92 14.00 8.40 2.50
CA THR A 92 14.68 9.01 3.66
C THR A 92 13.83 10.14 4.25
N ALA A 93 13.33 11.06 3.43
CA ALA A 93 12.45 12.14 3.89
C ALA A 93 11.16 11.61 4.54
N ALA A 94 10.59 10.52 4.01
CA ALA A 94 9.44 9.86 4.60
C ALA A 94 9.77 9.27 5.98
N ILE A 95 10.89 8.58 6.15
CA ILE A 95 11.36 8.06 7.45
C ILE A 95 11.57 9.20 8.46
N GLU A 96 12.18 10.30 8.04
CA GLU A 96 12.36 11.48 8.89
C GLU A 96 11.02 12.09 9.37
N PHE A 97 10.01 12.09 8.52
CA PHE A 97 8.65 12.54 8.89
C PHE A 97 7.92 11.54 9.78
N ILE A 98 7.97 10.25 9.45
CA ILE A 98 7.29 9.18 10.16
C ILE A 98 7.86 9.00 11.57
N GLN A 99 9.19 9.07 11.72
CA GLN A 99 9.94 8.79 12.95
C GLN A 99 9.62 7.41 13.54
N PRO A 100 9.81 6.31 12.76
CA PRO A 100 9.57 4.97 13.26
C PRO A 100 10.49 4.64 14.45
N ASP A 101 10.06 3.73 15.34
CA ASP A 101 10.93 3.26 16.42
C ASP A 101 12.19 2.55 15.88
N GLU A 102 12.05 1.87 14.74
CA GLU A 102 13.17 1.22 14.04
C GLU A 102 13.12 1.57 12.54
N ASP A 103 14.22 2.07 12.00
CA ASP A 103 14.45 2.26 10.58
C ASP A 103 15.37 1.14 10.07
N ILE A 104 14.83 0.28 9.21
CA ILE A 104 15.54 -0.87 8.65
C ILE A 104 15.66 -0.71 7.14
N GLU A 105 16.85 -0.94 6.60
CA GLU A 105 17.03 -1.15 5.17
C GLU A 105 17.33 -2.63 4.90
N LEU A 106 16.51 -3.26 4.04
CA LEU A 106 16.67 -4.63 3.61
C LEU A 106 16.64 -4.70 2.09
N GLN A 107 17.80 -4.97 1.49
CA GLN A 107 17.97 -5.11 0.04
C GLN A 107 17.28 -6.35 -0.49
N ILE A 108 16.36 -6.17 -1.45
CA ILE A 108 15.66 -7.28 -2.10
C ILE A 108 16.34 -7.73 -3.41
N GLY A 109 17.33 -6.98 -3.90
CA GLY A 109 17.92 -7.16 -5.23
C GLY A 109 18.47 -8.58 -5.43
N SER A 110 19.42 -9.00 -4.59
CA SER A 110 20.07 -10.32 -4.74
C SER A 110 19.07 -11.49 -4.72
N ALA A 111 18.03 -11.42 -3.89
CA ALA A 111 17.01 -12.47 -3.83
C ALA A 111 16.11 -12.47 -5.07
N THR A 112 15.77 -11.29 -5.60
CA THR A 112 15.00 -11.14 -6.83
C THR A 112 15.78 -11.66 -8.03
N ASP A 113 17.07 -11.29 -8.15
CA ASP A 113 17.94 -11.71 -9.24
C ASP A 113 18.16 -13.23 -9.24
N ALA A 114 18.43 -13.80 -8.06
CA ALA A 114 18.60 -15.26 -7.91
C ALA A 114 17.34 -16.04 -8.35
N LEU A 115 16.14 -15.49 -8.08
CA LEU A 115 14.89 -16.09 -8.58
C LEU A 115 14.77 -15.95 -10.10
N GLY A 116 15.16 -14.80 -10.69
CA GLY A 116 15.18 -14.60 -12.14
C GLY A 116 16.12 -15.55 -12.85
N GLU A 117 17.35 -15.75 -12.31
CA GLU A 117 18.34 -16.71 -12.81
C GLU A 117 17.81 -18.16 -12.74
N ALA A 118 17.20 -18.53 -11.60
CA ALA A 118 16.62 -19.86 -11.42
C ALA A 118 15.44 -20.10 -12.38
N PHE A 119 14.61 -19.09 -12.63
CA PHE A 119 13.52 -19.13 -13.61
C PHE A 119 14.06 -19.40 -15.01
N THR A 120 15.08 -18.64 -15.43
CA THR A 120 15.72 -18.78 -16.74
C THR A 120 16.37 -20.16 -16.90
N ALA A 121 17.06 -20.64 -15.87
CA ALA A 121 17.68 -21.98 -15.88
C ALA A 121 16.63 -23.10 -15.99
N ALA A 122 15.47 -22.94 -15.38
CA ALA A 122 14.42 -23.95 -15.37
C ALA A 122 13.57 -23.97 -16.65
N LEU A 123 13.27 -22.80 -17.23
CA LEU A 123 12.31 -22.65 -18.33
C LEU A 123 12.97 -22.33 -19.68
N GLY A 124 14.27 -21.96 -19.70
CA GLY A 124 15.01 -21.63 -20.92
C GLY A 124 14.69 -20.24 -21.50
N GLU A 125 13.94 -19.41 -20.78
CA GLU A 125 13.59 -18.04 -21.16
C GLU A 125 13.62 -17.13 -19.93
N GLU A 126 13.92 -15.85 -20.12
CA GLU A 126 13.90 -14.86 -19.05
C GLU A 126 12.46 -14.46 -18.66
N PRO A 127 12.20 -14.13 -17.38
CA PRO A 127 10.92 -13.56 -17.01
C PRO A 127 10.74 -12.20 -17.73
N THR A 128 9.53 -11.90 -18.17
CA THR A 128 9.23 -10.57 -18.72
C THR A 128 9.44 -9.49 -17.62
N ASP A 129 9.75 -8.25 -18.03
CA ASP A 129 9.94 -7.13 -17.08
C ASP A 129 8.72 -6.94 -16.18
N TYR A 130 7.50 -7.08 -16.73
CA TYR A 130 6.27 -7.06 -15.94
C TYR A 130 6.22 -8.17 -14.87
N ASN A 131 6.60 -9.40 -15.21
CA ASN A 131 6.64 -10.51 -14.24
C ASN A 131 7.75 -10.31 -13.21
N LEU A 132 8.90 -9.79 -13.61
CA LEU A 132 9.99 -9.46 -12.70
C LEU A 132 9.58 -8.33 -11.73
N GLY A 133 8.82 -7.33 -12.20
CA GLY A 133 8.20 -6.32 -11.35
C GLY A 133 7.30 -6.92 -10.26
N ASN A 134 6.44 -7.87 -10.64
CA ASN A 134 5.62 -8.61 -9.68
C ASN A 134 6.47 -9.46 -8.70
N VAL A 135 7.62 -9.97 -9.13
CA VAL A 135 8.57 -10.66 -8.24
C VAL A 135 9.14 -9.67 -7.23
N LYS A 136 9.57 -8.48 -7.67
CA LYS A 136 10.08 -7.42 -6.76
C LYS A 136 9.04 -7.08 -5.68
N ALA A 137 7.77 -6.85 -6.05
CA ALA A 137 6.69 -6.58 -5.10
C ALA A 137 6.49 -7.73 -4.10
N ARG A 138 6.55 -8.99 -4.56
CA ARG A 138 6.44 -10.17 -3.68
C ARG A 138 7.66 -10.34 -2.78
N MET A 139 8.87 -10.02 -3.24
CA MET A 139 10.06 -10.06 -2.39
C MET A 139 10.00 -8.98 -1.29
N ARG A 140 9.42 -7.81 -1.57
CA ARG A 140 9.13 -6.80 -0.54
C ARG A 140 8.15 -7.33 0.50
N MET A 141 7.10 -8.00 0.07
CA MET A 141 6.14 -8.67 0.97
C MET A 141 6.81 -9.72 1.85
N VAL A 142 7.61 -10.61 1.26
CA VAL A 142 8.34 -11.66 2.00
C VAL A 142 9.25 -11.05 3.07
N ALA A 143 9.96 -9.96 2.75
CA ALA A 143 10.83 -9.27 3.69
C ALA A 143 10.04 -8.68 4.89
N GLN A 144 8.89 -8.04 4.62
CA GLN A 144 8.03 -7.48 5.67
C GLN A 144 7.46 -8.59 6.58
N TYR A 145 6.94 -9.68 6.01
CA TYR A 145 6.43 -10.81 6.78
C TYR A 145 7.53 -11.57 7.53
N ALA A 146 8.76 -11.61 7.01
CA ALA A 146 9.89 -12.19 7.74
C ALA A 146 10.21 -11.39 9.00
N ILE A 147 10.22 -10.05 8.92
CA ILE A 147 10.40 -9.16 10.08
C ILE A 147 9.21 -9.31 11.05
N ALA A 148 7.98 -9.25 10.53
CA ALA A 148 6.77 -9.37 11.33
C ALA A 148 6.73 -10.72 12.09
N GLY A 149 7.04 -11.83 11.42
CA GLY A 149 7.10 -13.15 12.06
C GLY A 149 8.19 -13.25 13.14
N GLN A 150 9.36 -12.63 12.91
CA GLN A 150 10.46 -12.64 13.87
C GLN A 150 10.10 -11.93 15.18
N TYR A 151 9.33 -10.84 15.10
CA TYR A 151 9.02 -9.98 16.24
C TYR A 151 7.57 -10.12 16.75
N ASN A 152 6.77 -11.03 16.20
CA ASN A 152 5.33 -11.15 16.48
C ASN A 152 4.61 -9.82 16.21
N ALA A 153 4.88 -9.21 15.08
CA ALA A 153 4.28 -7.97 14.61
C ALA A 153 3.28 -8.23 13.48
N LEU A 154 2.52 -7.20 13.10
CA LEU A 154 1.56 -7.21 11.99
C LEU A 154 2.11 -6.40 10.81
N VAL A 155 1.90 -6.90 9.61
CA VAL A 155 2.21 -6.15 8.38
C VAL A 155 1.07 -5.18 8.09
N VAL A 156 1.43 -3.90 7.92
CA VAL A 156 0.54 -2.83 7.51
C VAL A 156 0.58 -2.69 6.00
N GLY A 157 -0.57 -2.65 5.35
CA GLY A 157 -0.72 -2.31 3.93
C GLY A 157 -1.01 -0.82 3.76
N SER A 158 -0.51 -0.25 2.69
CA SER A 158 -0.75 1.15 2.31
C SER A 158 -1.83 1.31 1.24
N ASP A 159 -2.52 0.25 0.85
CA ASP A 159 -3.56 0.26 -0.18
C ASP A 159 -4.71 1.21 0.22
N GLN A 160 -5.16 2.01 -0.74
CA GLN A 160 -6.26 2.95 -0.60
C GLN A 160 -7.34 2.69 -1.67
N ALA A 161 -8.44 3.43 -1.66
CA ALA A 161 -9.60 3.10 -2.51
C ALA A 161 -9.33 3.21 -4.01
N ALA A 162 -8.46 4.14 -4.47
CA ALA A 162 -8.13 4.25 -5.90
C ALA A 162 -7.31 3.05 -6.40
N GLU A 163 -6.43 2.49 -5.56
CA GLU A 163 -5.72 1.25 -5.87
C GLU A 163 -6.65 0.04 -5.82
N SER A 164 -7.56 0.01 -4.85
CA SER A 164 -8.54 -1.08 -4.72
C SER A 164 -9.53 -1.12 -5.89
N VAL A 165 -10.03 0.03 -6.38
CA VAL A 165 -10.98 0.07 -7.50
C VAL A 165 -10.32 -0.33 -8.82
N THR A 166 -9.07 0.06 -9.02
CA THR A 166 -8.29 -0.25 -10.23
C THR A 166 -7.60 -1.61 -10.17
N GLY A 167 -7.46 -2.21 -8.97
CA GLY A 167 -6.62 -3.38 -8.76
C GLY A 167 -5.15 -3.10 -9.04
N PHE A 168 -4.70 -1.86 -8.85
CA PHE A 168 -3.35 -1.42 -9.16
C PHE A 168 -2.35 -1.77 -8.05
N TYR A 169 -2.20 -3.06 -7.84
CA TYR A 169 -1.23 -3.65 -6.91
C TYR A 169 -0.95 -5.11 -7.33
N THR A 170 0.11 -5.67 -6.84
CA THR A 170 0.46 -7.09 -7.05
C THR A 170 -0.24 -7.96 -6.02
N LYS A 171 -1.11 -8.88 -6.49
CA LYS A 171 -1.73 -9.88 -5.61
C LYS A 171 -0.67 -10.70 -4.91
N PHE A 172 -0.74 -10.77 -3.57
CA PHE A 172 0.28 -11.41 -2.71
C PHE A 172 1.67 -10.77 -2.82
N GLY A 173 1.72 -9.49 -3.20
CA GLY A 173 2.88 -8.62 -3.13
C GLY A 173 2.60 -7.45 -2.19
N ASP A 174 2.64 -6.23 -2.71
CA ASP A 174 2.26 -5.01 -1.99
C ASP A 174 0.81 -5.01 -1.49
N GLY A 175 -0.11 -5.69 -2.19
CA GLY A 175 -1.49 -5.89 -1.72
C GLY A 175 -1.66 -6.93 -0.60
N ALA A 176 -0.58 -7.51 -0.05
CA ALA A 176 -0.65 -8.45 1.07
C ALA A 176 -0.33 -7.74 2.38
N ALA A 177 -1.27 -7.76 3.31
CA ALA A 177 -1.13 -7.15 4.63
C ALA A 177 -2.03 -7.84 5.66
N ASP A 178 -1.75 -7.63 6.95
CA ASP A 178 -2.63 -8.05 8.04
C ASP A 178 -3.69 -6.98 8.32
N ILE A 179 -3.35 -5.69 8.14
CA ILE A 179 -4.24 -4.54 8.33
C ILE A 179 -3.99 -3.49 7.26
N VAL A 180 -5.05 -2.77 6.86
CA VAL A 180 -4.98 -1.74 5.81
C VAL A 180 -5.62 -0.44 6.33
N PRO A 181 -4.87 0.42 7.05
CA PRO A 181 -5.43 1.60 7.69
C PRO A 181 -5.90 2.69 6.71
N LEU A 182 -5.47 2.67 5.44
CA LEU A 182 -5.90 3.63 4.43
C LEU A 182 -7.12 3.15 3.61
N ALA A 183 -7.64 1.95 3.87
CA ALA A 183 -8.81 1.44 3.16
C ALA A 183 -9.98 2.44 3.22
N GLY A 184 -10.66 2.61 2.08
CA GLY A 184 -11.80 3.52 1.93
C GLY A 184 -11.43 5.01 1.74
N LEU A 185 -10.15 5.40 1.79
CA LEU A 185 -9.73 6.76 1.44
C LEU A 185 -9.49 6.89 -0.06
N THR A 186 -9.86 8.02 -0.63
CA THR A 186 -9.43 8.42 -1.97
C THR A 186 -7.97 8.90 -1.94
N LYS A 187 -7.33 8.99 -3.11
CA LYS A 187 -5.96 9.52 -3.22
C LYS A 187 -5.85 10.95 -2.69
N THR A 188 -6.83 11.77 -3.00
CA THR A 188 -6.92 13.15 -2.48
C THR A 188 -7.02 13.16 -0.96
N GLN A 189 -7.89 12.34 -0.37
CA GLN A 189 -8.03 12.26 1.09
C GLN A 189 -6.74 11.79 1.78
N VAL A 190 -5.97 10.90 1.18
CA VAL A 190 -4.66 10.50 1.71
C VAL A 190 -3.68 11.68 1.68
N ARG A 191 -3.63 12.46 0.60
CA ARG A 191 -2.80 13.67 0.51
C ARG A 191 -3.19 14.72 1.55
N ASP A 192 -4.49 14.99 1.67
CA ASP A 192 -5.01 15.94 2.65
C ASP A 192 -4.69 15.51 4.09
N MET A 193 -4.80 14.21 4.38
CA MET A 193 -4.41 13.63 5.66
C MET A 193 -2.90 13.80 5.92
N GLY A 194 -2.05 13.56 4.92
CA GLY A 194 -0.61 13.79 5.01
C GLY A 194 -0.28 15.25 5.32
N THR A 195 -0.92 16.19 4.63
CA THR A 195 -0.82 17.62 4.89
C THR A 195 -1.26 17.97 6.32
N ARG A 196 -2.39 17.41 6.76
CA ARG A 196 -2.92 17.61 8.13
C ARG A 196 -1.99 17.07 9.20
N LEU A 197 -1.26 15.99 8.93
CA LEU A 197 -0.25 15.40 9.81
C LEU A 197 1.08 16.15 9.79
N GLY A 198 1.27 17.12 8.88
CA GLY A 198 2.46 17.95 8.78
C GLY A 198 3.55 17.43 7.84
N ALA A 199 3.22 16.52 6.92
CA ALA A 199 4.14 16.11 5.87
C ALA A 199 4.48 17.30 4.95
N SER A 200 5.72 17.33 4.44
CA SER A 200 6.15 18.37 3.52
C SER A 200 5.50 18.23 2.13
N ASP A 201 5.37 19.36 1.41
CA ASP A 201 4.85 19.37 0.04
C ASP A 201 5.60 18.39 -0.86
N ARG A 202 6.92 18.22 -0.66
CA ARG A 202 7.72 17.23 -1.39
C ARG A 202 7.16 15.81 -1.29
N LEU A 203 6.70 15.40 -0.11
CA LEU A 203 6.14 14.06 0.14
C LEU A 203 4.70 13.93 -0.35
N ILE A 204 3.93 15.02 -0.29
CA ILE A 204 2.52 15.05 -0.68
C ILE A 204 2.37 15.13 -2.20
N ASP A 205 3.18 15.97 -2.85
CA ASP A 205 3.08 16.25 -4.29
C ASP A 205 3.97 15.34 -5.15
N LYS A 206 4.68 14.38 -4.52
CA LYS A 206 5.45 13.39 -5.28
C LYS A 206 4.56 12.70 -6.30
N VAL A 207 4.98 12.73 -7.56
CA VAL A 207 4.27 12.04 -8.64
C VAL A 207 4.25 10.54 -8.35
N PRO A 208 3.09 9.89 -8.29
CA PRO A 208 3.00 8.46 -8.01
C PRO A 208 3.64 7.63 -9.12
N THR A 209 4.57 6.76 -8.74
CA THR A 209 5.25 5.80 -9.62
C THR A 209 5.39 4.46 -8.91
N ALA A 210 5.08 3.36 -9.58
CA ALA A 210 5.18 2.02 -8.98
C ALA A 210 6.62 1.50 -8.89
N ASP A 211 7.57 2.07 -9.63
CA ASP A 211 9.00 1.70 -9.71
C ASP A 211 9.27 0.18 -9.75
N LEU A 212 8.42 -0.53 -10.48
CA LEU A 212 8.53 -1.98 -10.66
C LEU A 212 9.20 -2.37 -11.99
N LEU A 213 8.99 -1.55 -13.04
CA LEU A 213 9.48 -1.83 -14.39
C LEU A 213 10.92 -1.33 -14.56
N SER A 214 11.81 -2.22 -14.99
CA SER A 214 13.22 -1.89 -15.25
C SER A 214 13.40 -1.24 -16.62
N ASP A 215 12.57 -1.61 -17.61
CA ASP A 215 12.63 -1.11 -18.97
C ASP A 215 12.06 0.31 -19.13
N ASN A 216 11.23 0.76 -18.19
CA ASN A 216 10.63 2.09 -18.19
C ASN A 216 10.57 2.67 -16.75
N PRO A 217 11.72 2.99 -16.17
CA PRO A 217 11.78 3.55 -14.83
C PRO A 217 11.14 4.94 -14.79
N GLY A 218 10.32 5.19 -13.77
CA GLY A 218 9.64 6.48 -13.59
C GLY A 218 8.35 6.65 -14.38
N ARG A 219 7.81 5.59 -15.00
CA ARG A 219 6.46 5.61 -15.56
C ARG A 219 5.46 5.93 -14.45
N THR A 220 4.58 6.91 -14.70
CA THR A 220 3.58 7.30 -13.71
C THR A 220 2.45 6.30 -13.62
N ASP A 221 1.82 6.22 -12.44
CA ASP A 221 0.64 5.37 -12.24
C ASP A 221 -0.49 5.76 -13.21
N GLU A 222 -0.71 7.07 -13.44
CA GLU A 222 -1.74 7.56 -14.37
C GLU A 222 -1.49 7.13 -15.81
N ASP A 223 -0.23 7.11 -16.25
CA ASP A 223 0.15 6.61 -17.58
C ASP A 223 -0.10 5.11 -17.72
N GLU A 224 0.14 4.34 -16.66
CA GLU A 224 -0.09 2.91 -16.65
C GLU A 224 -1.57 2.56 -16.58
N LEU A 225 -2.32 3.26 -15.73
CA LEU A 225 -3.77 3.15 -15.62
C LEU A 225 -4.48 3.68 -16.89
N GLY A 226 -3.86 4.66 -17.59
CA GLY A 226 -4.47 5.42 -18.67
C GLY A 226 -5.72 6.18 -18.18
N MET A 227 -5.64 6.70 -16.96
CA MET A 227 -6.70 7.43 -16.27
C MET A 227 -6.07 8.26 -15.14
N THR A 228 -6.59 9.47 -14.90
CA THR A 228 -6.10 10.34 -13.83
C THR A 228 -6.69 9.96 -12.48
N TYR A 229 -5.94 10.18 -11.40
CA TYR A 229 -6.46 10.07 -10.04
C TYR A 229 -7.65 11.01 -9.79
N ALA A 230 -7.68 12.17 -10.44
CA ALA A 230 -8.82 13.09 -10.36
C ALA A 230 -10.13 12.43 -10.85
N ASN A 231 -10.09 11.66 -11.95
CA ASN A 231 -11.25 10.92 -12.42
C ASN A 231 -11.64 9.78 -11.48
N ILE A 232 -10.65 9.05 -10.95
CA ILE A 232 -10.88 7.95 -10.01
C ILE A 232 -11.52 8.48 -8.72
N ASP A 233 -10.97 9.55 -8.15
CA ASP A 233 -11.46 10.16 -6.91
C ASP A 233 -12.85 10.77 -7.09
N ALA A 234 -13.12 11.43 -8.23
CA ALA A 234 -14.45 11.94 -8.58
C ALA A 234 -15.48 10.79 -8.66
N TYR A 235 -15.13 9.68 -9.32
CA TYR A 235 -15.98 8.49 -9.39
C TYR A 235 -16.26 7.92 -8.00
N LEU A 236 -15.23 7.75 -7.18
CA LEU A 236 -15.35 7.21 -5.82
C LEU A 236 -16.11 8.15 -4.87
N SER A 237 -16.18 9.44 -5.19
CA SER A 237 -16.98 10.43 -4.47
C SER A 237 -18.41 10.57 -5.01
N GLY A 238 -18.86 9.70 -5.89
CA GLY A 238 -20.20 9.73 -6.48
C GLY A 238 -20.40 10.82 -7.53
N GLN A 239 -19.33 11.46 -8.00
CA GLN A 239 -19.39 12.49 -9.03
C GLN A 239 -19.39 11.88 -10.44
N PRO A 240 -20.00 12.52 -11.44
CA PRO A 240 -19.94 12.10 -12.82
C PRO A 240 -18.52 12.29 -13.38
N ILE A 241 -18.06 11.33 -14.17
CA ILE A 241 -16.82 11.37 -14.94
C ILE A 241 -17.12 11.09 -16.42
N PRO A 242 -16.18 11.34 -17.36
CA PRO A 242 -16.37 10.99 -18.76
C PRO A 242 -16.77 9.51 -18.92
N ASP A 243 -17.71 9.21 -19.83
CA ASP A 243 -18.24 7.86 -20.02
C ASP A 243 -17.15 6.83 -20.31
N GLU A 244 -16.18 7.15 -21.16
CA GLU A 244 -15.05 6.28 -21.48
C GLU A 244 -14.22 5.93 -20.24
N ALA A 245 -13.95 6.92 -19.38
CA ALA A 245 -13.21 6.71 -18.13
C ALA A 245 -14.02 5.83 -17.16
N ARG A 246 -15.35 6.06 -17.08
CA ARG A 246 -16.25 5.28 -16.24
C ARG A 246 -16.31 3.81 -16.69
N GLU A 247 -16.50 3.57 -17.97
CA GLU A 247 -16.56 2.21 -18.54
C GLU A 247 -15.26 1.46 -18.28
N LYS A 248 -14.11 2.10 -18.54
CA LYS A 248 -12.79 1.54 -18.29
C LYS A 248 -12.57 1.20 -16.81
N LEU A 249 -12.98 2.09 -15.89
CA LEU A 249 -12.82 1.89 -14.47
C LEU A 249 -13.67 0.73 -13.95
N GLU A 250 -14.94 0.65 -14.37
CA GLU A 250 -15.88 -0.41 -14.01
C GLU A 250 -15.44 -1.78 -14.57
N GLU A 251 -14.93 -1.83 -15.80
CA GLU A 251 -14.36 -3.05 -16.39
C GLU A 251 -13.10 -3.50 -15.62
N THR A 252 -12.22 -2.54 -15.28
CA THR A 252 -11.00 -2.83 -14.53
C THR A 252 -11.33 -3.33 -13.12
N TYR A 253 -12.34 -2.76 -12.47
CA TYR A 253 -12.82 -3.22 -11.18
C TYR A 253 -13.29 -4.68 -11.23
N GLN A 254 -14.14 -5.02 -12.21
CA GLN A 254 -14.62 -6.39 -12.39
C GLN A 254 -13.48 -7.38 -12.66
N ARG A 255 -12.60 -7.05 -13.61
CA ARG A 255 -11.46 -7.90 -13.98
C ARG A 255 -10.50 -8.14 -12.82
N SER A 256 -10.33 -7.16 -11.94
CA SER A 256 -9.43 -7.24 -10.78
C SER A 256 -10.09 -7.79 -9.51
N GLU A 257 -11.34 -8.23 -9.54
CA GLU A 257 -12.08 -8.70 -8.35
C GLU A 257 -11.34 -9.81 -7.61
N HIS A 258 -10.69 -10.73 -8.33
CA HIS A 258 -9.87 -11.79 -7.75
C HIS A 258 -8.73 -11.30 -6.84
N LYS A 259 -8.32 -10.03 -6.97
CA LYS A 259 -7.28 -9.43 -6.12
C LYS A 259 -7.84 -9.01 -4.76
N ARG A 260 -9.12 -8.64 -4.70
CA ARG A 260 -9.82 -8.21 -3.48
C ARG A 260 -10.47 -9.37 -2.72
N ARG A 261 -10.40 -10.58 -3.27
CA ARG A 261 -11.00 -11.79 -2.69
C ARG A 261 -9.94 -12.76 -2.20
N LEU A 262 -10.29 -13.55 -1.20
CA LEU A 262 -9.52 -14.75 -0.85
C LEU A 262 -9.45 -15.71 -2.04
N PRO A 263 -8.52 -16.68 -2.05
CA PRO A 263 -8.49 -17.70 -3.08
C PRO A 263 -9.85 -18.36 -3.27
N VAL A 264 -10.31 -18.46 -4.52
CA VAL A 264 -11.62 -19.00 -4.86
C VAL A 264 -11.69 -20.50 -4.55
N GLY A 265 -12.77 -20.91 -3.87
CA GLY A 265 -13.07 -22.30 -3.55
C GLY A 265 -14.28 -22.82 -4.31
N PRO A 266 -14.59 -24.15 -4.26
CA PRO A 266 -15.69 -24.75 -5.01
C PRO A 266 -17.10 -24.24 -4.63
N ALA A 267 -17.25 -23.57 -3.51
CA ALA A 267 -18.52 -23.00 -3.05
C ALA A 267 -18.71 -21.53 -3.46
N ASP A 268 -17.68 -20.91 -4.05
CA ASP A 268 -17.74 -19.51 -4.47
C ASP A 268 -18.39 -19.40 -5.85
N THR A 269 -19.28 -18.41 -6.01
CA THR A 269 -20.00 -18.14 -7.27
C THR A 269 -19.78 -16.71 -7.79
N TRP A 270 -19.00 -15.90 -7.11
CA TRP A 270 -18.78 -14.49 -7.48
C TRP A 270 -18.09 -14.29 -8.84
N TRP A 271 -17.51 -15.34 -9.40
CA TRP A 271 -16.78 -15.37 -10.67
C TRP A 271 -17.63 -15.85 -11.87
N GLU A 272 -18.87 -16.29 -11.63
CA GLU A 272 -19.87 -16.71 -12.64
C GLU A 272 -20.57 -15.43 -13.27
#